data_cc3adfa32c79f88f47d195100d67b15a
#
_entry.id   cc3adfa32c79f88f47d195100d67b15a
#
_cell.length_a   1.000
_cell.length_b   1.000
_cell.length_c   1.000
_cell.angle_alpha   90.00
_cell.angle_beta   90.00
_cell.angle_gamma   90.00
#
_symmetry.space_group_name_H-M   'P 1'
#
loop_
_entity.id
_entity.type
_entity.pdbx_description
1 polymer ?
#
loop_
_entity_poly.entity_id
_entity_poly.type
_entity_poly.pdbx_seq_one_letter_code
_entity_poly.pdbx_strand_id
1 'polypeptide(L)'
;MCGGLGGVMAAAARGAKQAGGLTVGILPGDDPGEANPDIDVALATGMGEMRNALIARAAGAMIAIGGGWGTLSEIALARRIETPVVGLHDSFTRGVDIPRVERPEEAVRWALEQARRREV
;
A
#
# COMPACT_ATOMS: atom_id res chain seq x y z
N MET A 1 4.60 3.40 2.72
CA MET A 1 5.17 2.63 1.59
C MET A 1 4.07 2.34 0.59
N CYS A 2 4.39 2.46 -0.69
CA CYS A 2 3.45 2.20 -1.78
C CYS A 2 4.22 1.78 -3.03
N GLY A 3 3.49 1.61 -4.15
CA GLY A 3 4.11 1.25 -5.43
C GLY A 3 4.89 2.35 -6.13
N GLY A 4 4.87 3.56 -5.61
CA GLY A 4 5.76 4.66 -6.03
C GLY A 4 5.37 5.40 -7.31
N LEU A 5 4.27 5.05 -7.97
CA LEU A 5 3.85 5.65 -9.23
C LEU A 5 2.76 6.71 -9.03
N GLY A 6 1.85 6.85 -9.99
CA GLY A 6 0.83 7.90 -9.99
C GLY A 6 -0.47 7.53 -9.28
N GLY A 7 -1.50 8.34 -9.49
CA GLY A 7 -2.84 8.09 -8.94
C GLY A 7 -2.89 8.11 -7.42
N VAL A 8 -3.50 7.11 -6.84
CA VAL A 8 -3.61 6.96 -5.37
C VAL A 8 -2.24 6.91 -4.71
N MET A 9 -1.26 6.26 -5.32
CA MET A 9 0.10 6.17 -4.81
C MET A 9 0.73 7.56 -4.65
N ALA A 10 0.59 8.40 -5.65
CA ALA A 10 1.11 9.77 -5.61
C ALA A 10 0.37 10.61 -4.57
N ALA A 11 -0.95 10.47 -4.46
CA ALA A 11 -1.75 11.20 -3.49
C ALA A 11 -1.38 10.81 -2.06
N ALA A 12 -1.20 9.52 -1.79
CA ALA A 12 -0.80 9.03 -0.49
C ALA A 12 0.61 9.52 -0.11
N ALA A 13 1.54 9.49 -1.05
CA ALA A 13 2.90 9.97 -0.83
C ALA A 13 2.90 11.47 -0.50
N ARG A 14 2.15 12.26 -1.27
CA ARG A 14 2.03 13.71 -1.03
C ARG A 14 1.47 14.00 0.35
N GLY A 15 0.39 13.31 0.74
CA GLY A 15 -0.20 13.49 2.06
C GLY A 15 0.77 13.14 3.19
N ALA A 16 1.51 12.05 3.05
CA ALA A 16 2.52 11.65 4.01
C ALA A 16 3.62 12.71 4.14
N LYS A 17 4.10 13.26 3.02
CA LYS A 17 5.11 14.32 3.02
C LYS A 17 4.61 15.59 3.68
N GLN A 18 3.37 15.97 3.42
CA GLN A 18 2.76 17.16 4.04
C GLN A 18 2.70 17.04 5.56
N ALA A 19 2.56 15.82 6.06
CA ALA A 19 2.54 15.53 7.50
C ALA A 19 3.93 15.25 8.09
N GLY A 20 4.99 15.39 7.31
CA GLY A 20 6.37 15.16 7.76
C GLY A 20 6.79 13.69 7.80
N GLY A 21 6.06 12.82 7.14
CA GLY A 21 6.36 11.39 7.10
C GLY A 21 7.42 11.02 6.07
N LEU A 22 8.04 9.85 6.25
CA LEU A 22 8.95 9.26 5.28
C LEU A 22 8.15 8.43 4.27
N THR A 23 8.47 8.58 2.99
CA THR A 23 7.80 7.84 1.92
C THR A 23 8.76 6.89 1.21
N VAL A 24 8.30 5.65 1.03
CA VAL A 24 9.07 4.61 0.35
C VAL A 24 8.24 4.07 -0.81
N GLY A 25 8.82 4.06 -2.01
CA GLY A 25 8.20 3.52 -3.20
C GLY A 25 8.91 2.24 -3.64
N ILE A 26 8.12 1.17 -3.80
CA ILE A 26 8.61 -0.11 -4.33
C ILE A 26 8.20 -0.15 -5.80
N LEU A 27 9.13 0.20 -6.68
CA LEU A 27 8.84 0.40 -8.09
C LEU A 27 8.87 -0.90 -8.90
N PRO A 28 8.01 -1.03 -9.91
CA PRO A 28 8.03 -2.22 -10.78
C PRO A 28 9.17 -2.23 -11.78
N GLY A 29 9.65 -1.05 -12.19
CA GLY A 29 10.71 -0.90 -13.18
C GLY A 29 12.10 -0.97 -12.58
N ASP A 30 13.10 -0.70 -13.42
CA ASP A 30 14.50 -0.73 -13.04
C ASP A 30 15.11 0.67 -12.87
N ASP A 31 14.33 1.72 -13.05
CA ASP A 31 14.76 3.11 -12.94
C ASP A 31 14.13 3.79 -11.71
N PRO A 32 14.91 4.13 -10.68
CA PRO A 32 14.39 4.87 -9.53
C PRO A 32 13.79 6.23 -9.88
N GLY A 33 14.20 6.80 -11.02
CA GLY A 33 13.69 8.09 -11.52
C GLY A 33 12.22 8.05 -11.93
N GLU A 34 11.62 6.87 -12.08
CA GLU A 34 10.19 6.75 -12.39
C GLU A 34 9.29 7.01 -11.20
N ALA A 35 9.84 7.09 -9.98
CA ALA A 35 9.07 7.38 -8.78
C ALA A 35 8.42 8.76 -8.85
N ASN A 36 7.21 8.90 -8.28
CA ASN A 36 6.59 10.20 -8.17
C ASN A 36 7.45 11.12 -7.27
N PRO A 37 7.32 12.47 -7.40
CA PRO A 37 8.22 13.41 -6.74
C PRO A 37 8.14 13.41 -5.21
N ASP A 38 7.11 12.83 -4.64
CA ASP A 38 6.95 12.79 -3.18
C ASP A 38 7.49 11.51 -2.53
N ILE A 39 8.17 10.67 -3.29
CA ILE A 39 8.85 9.48 -2.78
C ILE A 39 10.26 9.84 -2.32
N ASP A 40 10.54 9.62 -1.04
CA ASP A 40 11.88 9.86 -0.47
C ASP A 40 12.85 8.73 -0.82
N VAL A 41 12.43 7.49 -0.70
CA VAL A 41 13.25 6.31 -0.97
C VAL A 41 12.61 5.51 -2.08
N ALA A 42 13.24 5.49 -3.24
CA ALA A 42 12.76 4.75 -4.41
C ALA A 42 13.56 3.47 -4.59
N LEU A 43 12.90 2.32 -4.48
CA LEU A 43 13.51 1.02 -4.66
C LEU A 43 13.04 0.44 -5.99
N ALA A 44 13.90 0.48 -7.00
CA ALA A 44 13.63 -0.09 -8.32
C ALA A 44 13.86 -1.60 -8.26
N THR A 45 12.83 -2.39 -8.52
CA THR A 45 12.90 -3.85 -8.40
C THR A 45 13.12 -4.57 -9.71
N GLY A 46 12.70 -3.97 -10.84
CA GLY A 46 12.72 -4.66 -12.14
C GLY A 46 11.77 -5.87 -12.20
N MET A 47 10.90 -6.04 -11.21
CA MET A 47 10.06 -7.23 -11.09
C MET A 47 8.68 -7.07 -11.71
N GLY A 48 8.37 -5.91 -12.28
CA GLY A 48 7.04 -5.64 -12.79
C GLY A 48 5.99 -5.74 -11.70
N GLU A 49 4.86 -6.31 -12.01
CA GLU A 49 3.76 -6.45 -11.05
C GLU A 49 4.07 -7.41 -9.90
N MET A 50 5.07 -8.25 -10.04
CA MET A 50 5.49 -9.15 -8.96
C MET A 50 6.01 -8.39 -7.74
N ARG A 51 6.35 -7.09 -7.88
CA ARG A 51 6.75 -6.25 -6.74
C ARG A 51 5.64 -6.07 -5.72
N ASN A 52 4.38 -6.36 -6.08
CA ASN A 52 3.25 -6.34 -5.14
C ASN A 52 3.48 -7.32 -3.97
N ALA A 53 4.16 -8.42 -4.22
CA ALA A 53 4.51 -9.37 -3.17
C ALA A 53 5.48 -8.76 -2.16
N LEU A 54 6.40 -7.92 -2.60
CA LEU A 54 7.32 -7.22 -1.71
C LEU A 54 6.59 -6.23 -0.81
N ILE A 55 5.63 -5.49 -1.36
CA ILE A 55 4.82 -4.55 -0.59
C ILE A 55 4.04 -5.29 0.50
N ALA A 56 3.36 -6.37 0.14
CA ALA A 56 2.60 -7.16 1.09
C ALA A 56 3.49 -7.78 2.18
N ARG A 57 4.68 -8.24 1.81
CA ARG A 57 5.61 -8.87 2.75
C ARG A 57 6.25 -7.87 3.70
N ALA A 58 6.61 -6.69 3.20
CA ALA A 58 7.29 -5.67 4.00
C ALA A 58 6.35 -4.87 4.91
N ALA A 59 5.06 -4.83 4.59
CA ALA A 59 4.10 -3.99 5.32
C ALA A 59 3.78 -4.58 6.70
N GLY A 60 3.70 -3.72 7.69
CA GLY A 60 3.12 -4.07 9.00
C GLY A 60 1.60 -4.20 8.93
N ALA A 61 0.98 -3.37 8.11
CA ALA A 61 -0.44 -3.42 7.75
C ALA A 61 -0.63 -2.72 6.42
N MET A 62 -1.70 -3.05 5.70
CA MET A 62 -1.99 -2.50 4.38
C MET A 62 -3.34 -1.81 4.35
N ILE A 63 -3.41 -0.72 3.60
CA ILE A 63 -4.67 -0.06 3.26
C ILE A 63 -4.86 -0.20 1.75
N ALA A 64 -5.88 -0.95 1.35
CA ALA A 64 -6.23 -1.15 -0.05
C ALA A 64 -7.24 -0.08 -0.46
N ILE A 65 -6.86 0.78 -1.40
CA ILE A 65 -7.67 1.93 -1.80
C ILE A 65 -8.08 1.79 -3.27
N GLY A 66 -9.35 2.04 -3.52
CA GLY A 66 -9.91 1.93 -4.86
C GLY A 66 -10.08 0.49 -5.27
N GLY A 67 -9.80 0.19 -6.53
CA GLY A 67 -10.01 -1.16 -7.01
C GLY A 67 -9.34 -1.41 -8.35
N GLY A 68 -9.13 -2.67 -8.65
CA GLY A 68 -8.50 -3.15 -9.86
C GLY A 68 -7.78 -4.44 -9.59
N TRP A 69 -7.28 -5.06 -10.63
CA TRP A 69 -6.60 -6.36 -10.51
C TRP A 69 -5.33 -6.26 -9.66
N GLY A 70 -4.59 -5.14 -9.76
CA GLY A 70 -3.41 -4.92 -8.93
C GLY A 70 -3.74 -4.87 -7.44
N THR A 71 -4.76 -4.10 -7.07
CA THR A 71 -5.23 -4.02 -5.69
C THR A 71 -5.71 -5.38 -5.19
N LEU A 72 -6.47 -6.11 -6.02
CA LEU A 72 -6.92 -7.45 -5.64
C LEU A 72 -5.75 -8.40 -5.43
N SER A 73 -4.72 -8.34 -6.27
CA SER A 73 -3.53 -9.18 -6.10
C SER A 73 -2.80 -8.88 -4.79
N GLU A 74 -2.69 -7.60 -4.42
CA GLU A 74 -2.08 -7.21 -3.16
C GLU A 74 -2.89 -7.71 -1.95
N ILE A 75 -4.22 -7.62 -2.01
CA ILE A 75 -5.08 -8.14 -0.95
C ILE A 75 -4.92 -9.65 -0.82
N ALA A 76 -4.92 -10.37 -1.93
CA ALA A 76 -4.77 -11.83 -1.93
C ALA A 76 -3.42 -12.25 -1.32
N LEU A 77 -2.35 -11.57 -1.71
CA LEU A 77 -1.01 -11.81 -1.15
C LEU A 77 -0.97 -11.50 0.34
N ALA A 78 -1.52 -10.36 0.76
CA ALA A 78 -1.58 -9.99 2.17
C ALA A 78 -2.32 -11.05 3.01
N ARG A 79 -3.47 -11.49 2.53
CA ARG A 79 -4.24 -12.53 3.21
C ARG A 79 -3.48 -13.84 3.29
N ARG A 80 -2.82 -14.22 2.20
CA ARG A 80 -2.06 -15.48 2.12
C ARG A 80 -0.91 -15.53 3.13
N ILE A 81 -0.26 -14.39 3.38
CA ILE A 81 0.89 -14.30 4.29
C ILE A 81 0.56 -13.65 5.63
N GLU A 82 -0.73 -13.44 5.89
CA GLU A 82 -1.25 -12.91 7.15
C GLU A 82 -0.82 -11.46 7.46
N THR A 83 -0.58 -10.66 6.45
CA THR A 83 -0.43 -9.21 6.62
C THR A 83 -1.81 -8.59 6.77
N PRO A 84 -2.09 -7.86 7.87
CA PRO A 84 -3.40 -7.21 8.06
C PRO A 84 -3.70 -6.25 6.92
N VAL A 85 -4.93 -6.29 6.39
CA VAL A 85 -5.36 -5.43 5.30
C VAL A 85 -6.77 -4.92 5.54
N VAL A 86 -6.99 -3.62 5.31
CA VAL A 86 -8.31 -2.96 5.38
C VAL A 86 -8.62 -2.31 4.04
N GLY A 87 -9.87 -2.37 3.61
CA GLY A 87 -10.35 -1.74 2.37
C GLY A 87 -10.92 -0.35 2.61
N LEU A 88 -10.60 0.57 1.70
CA LEU A 88 -11.11 1.94 1.67
C LEU A 88 -11.51 2.28 0.24
N HIS A 89 -12.80 2.58 0.00
CA HIS A 89 -13.31 2.91 -1.34
C HIS A 89 -12.99 1.86 -2.41
N ASP A 90 -13.12 0.58 -2.06
CA ASP A 90 -12.67 -0.51 -2.91
C ASP A 90 -13.83 -1.31 -3.51
N SER A 91 -14.70 -0.68 -4.26
CA SER A 91 -15.86 -1.32 -4.87
C SER A 91 -15.51 -2.58 -5.70
N PHE A 92 -14.32 -2.61 -6.31
CA PHE A 92 -13.88 -3.75 -7.11
C PHE A 92 -13.68 -5.01 -6.27
N THR A 93 -13.26 -4.87 -5.01
CA THR A 93 -12.97 -6.00 -4.14
C THR A 93 -14.07 -6.27 -3.12
N ARG A 94 -15.28 -5.77 -3.37
CA ARG A 94 -16.40 -5.86 -2.41
C ARG A 94 -16.73 -7.29 -1.98
N GLY A 95 -16.52 -8.27 -2.83
CA GLY A 95 -16.78 -9.68 -2.52
C GLY A 95 -15.70 -10.36 -1.69
N VAL A 96 -14.58 -9.70 -1.45
CA VAL A 96 -13.48 -10.25 -0.67
C VAL A 96 -13.71 -9.98 0.82
N ASP A 97 -13.52 -11.00 1.64
CA ASP A 97 -13.73 -10.92 3.09
C ASP A 97 -12.54 -10.25 3.79
N ILE A 98 -12.56 -8.92 3.82
CA ILE A 98 -11.61 -8.10 4.58
C ILE A 98 -12.37 -7.02 5.34
N PRO A 99 -11.83 -6.50 6.45
CA PRO A 99 -12.39 -5.33 7.11
C PRO A 99 -12.43 -4.14 6.15
N ARG A 100 -13.46 -3.31 6.29
CA ARG A 100 -13.65 -2.14 5.44
C ARG A 100 -14.00 -0.94 6.29
N VAL A 101 -13.49 0.23 5.88
CA VAL A 101 -13.80 1.51 6.50
C VAL A 101 -14.19 2.50 5.43
N GLU A 102 -14.83 3.59 5.84
CA GLU A 102 -15.33 4.60 4.89
C GLU A 102 -14.45 5.86 4.85
N ARG A 103 -13.62 6.07 5.87
CA ARG A 103 -12.83 7.29 6.00
C ARG A 103 -11.34 6.98 6.10
N PRO A 104 -10.48 7.81 5.47
CA PRO A 104 -9.03 7.62 5.53
C PRO A 104 -8.49 7.57 6.96
N GLU A 105 -9.00 8.41 7.86
CA GLU A 105 -8.56 8.46 9.26
C GLU A 105 -8.81 7.13 9.98
N GLU A 106 -9.94 6.50 9.68
CA GLU A 106 -10.25 5.19 10.23
C GLU A 106 -9.30 4.12 9.73
N ALA A 107 -8.97 4.16 8.43
CA ALA A 107 -8.04 3.22 7.81
C ALA A 107 -6.65 3.33 8.44
N VAL A 108 -6.16 4.55 8.62
CA VAL A 108 -4.84 4.79 9.21
C VAL A 108 -4.81 4.33 10.66
N ARG A 109 -5.84 4.66 11.44
CA ARG A 109 -5.92 4.22 12.84
C ARG A 109 -5.90 2.70 12.95
N TRP A 110 -6.71 2.04 12.14
CA TRP A 110 -6.77 0.58 12.10
C TRP A 110 -5.41 -0.02 11.73
N ALA A 111 -4.78 0.50 10.68
CA ALA A 111 -3.50 -0.01 10.20
C ALA A 111 -2.39 0.15 11.24
N LEU A 112 -2.32 1.30 11.91
CA LEU A 112 -1.33 1.53 12.95
C LEU A 112 -1.53 0.59 14.14
N GLU A 113 -2.77 0.36 14.54
CA GLU A 113 -3.09 -0.56 15.62
C GLU A 113 -2.66 -1.98 15.29
N GLN A 114 -2.96 -2.45 14.08
CA GLN A 114 -2.57 -3.79 13.64
C GLN A 114 -1.05 -3.94 13.52
N ALA A 115 -0.38 -2.94 12.97
CA ALA A 115 1.07 -2.95 12.83
C ALA A 115 1.77 -3.03 14.20
N ARG A 116 1.27 -2.29 15.18
CA ARG A 116 1.81 -2.33 16.55
C ARG A 116 1.68 -3.70 17.20
N ARG A 117 0.58 -4.40 16.94
CA ARG A 117 0.37 -5.75 17.49
C ARG A 117 1.36 -6.76 16.95
N ARG A 118 1.94 -6.51 15.78
CA ARG A 118 2.91 -7.40 15.15
C ARG A 118 4.35 -7.15 15.57
N GLU A 119 4.61 -6.08 16.31
CA GLU A 119 5.94 -5.69 16.77
C GLU A 119 6.37 -6.41 18.06
N VAL A 120 5.87 -7.56 18.31
CA VAL A 120 6.17 -8.29 19.57
C VAL A 120 7.43 -9.15 19.44
#